data_589870443967e8bdd153d7173afd40bb
#
_entry.id   589870443967e8bdd153d7173afd40bb
#
_cell.length_a   1.000
_cell.length_b   1.000
_cell.length_c   1.000
_cell.angle_alpha   90.00
_cell.angle_beta   90.00
_cell.angle_gamma   90.00
#
_symmetry.space_group_name_H-M   'P 1'
#
loop_
_entity.id
_entity.type
_entity.pdbx_description
1 polymer ?
#
loop_
_entity_poly.entity_id
_entity_poly.type
_entity_poly.pdbx_seq_one_letter_code
_entity_poly.pdbx_strand_id
1 'polypeptide(L)'
;MALDDIALTRLVTGLVPTMSRSLAEQFNVFRVMHHGTHEKQLSNVFAWLLHADATHHLGDLFQRILLSRINAARPSVDQLPLSGFRVLQEVDTTIAAEPGKDIADIVLLRDDTAVMIENFETSDGHGHDYESYRTYGNANGRRSVVVMLCARRERRRLSRGWEDAVVVTYSEVLEDLRVHLDAGRGWREENPRQDVFINELVDQFVEGPQAMTVQDQLEFIKTMCETGESARYGRRNREAVAAEFAAQVAQHAQRQFEDSRKTLGLIKQSLRRHAEPTLRVLVNEATGGVVQSVSANFQGRWEWSTTLVTEDGEPNIFLAFGPTAATENERAPEPVSDPDYSRVFVARQAGAGIDRIAQTEVTLEEVLSGLADDDQRLSRAVITLVQDRPTHY
;
A
#
# COMPACT_ATOMS: atom_id res chain seq x y z
N MET A 1 -23.08 22.52 -14.14
CA MET A 1 -22.46 22.12 -15.41
C MET A 1 -21.88 20.74 -15.16
N ALA A 2 -22.41 19.72 -15.80
CA ALA A 2 -21.88 18.36 -15.64
C ALA A 2 -20.46 18.32 -16.24
N LEU A 3 -19.57 17.54 -15.63
CA LEU A 3 -18.28 17.22 -16.22
C LEU A 3 -18.51 16.54 -17.58
N ASP A 4 -17.68 16.90 -18.54
CA ASP A 4 -17.52 16.11 -19.75
C ASP A 4 -17.03 14.71 -19.35
N ASP A 5 -17.60 13.65 -19.93
CA ASP A 5 -17.21 12.26 -19.62
C ASP A 5 -15.70 12.01 -19.81
N ILE A 6 -15.05 12.73 -20.73
CA ILE A 6 -13.60 12.65 -20.96
C ILE A 6 -12.83 13.25 -19.77
N ALA A 7 -13.25 14.39 -19.23
CA ALA A 7 -12.60 15.01 -18.08
C ALA A 7 -12.78 14.15 -16.82
N LEU A 8 -13.95 13.55 -16.63
CA LEU A 8 -14.23 12.63 -15.53
C LEU A 8 -13.43 11.34 -15.64
N THR A 9 -13.28 10.80 -16.84
CA THR A 9 -12.42 9.61 -17.10
C THR A 9 -10.97 9.88 -16.75
N ARG A 10 -10.41 11.02 -17.19
CA ARG A 10 -9.04 11.42 -16.83
C ARG A 10 -8.86 11.60 -15.33
N LEU A 11 -9.82 12.23 -14.68
CA LEU A 11 -9.80 12.45 -13.23
C LEU A 11 -9.77 11.09 -12.49
N VAL A 12 -10.71 10.20 -12.80
CA VAL A 12 -10.79 8.88 -12.15
C VAL A 12 -9.53 8.06 -12.43
N THR A 13 -9.06 8.01 -13.68
CA THR A 13 -7.85 7.26 -14.05
C THR A 13 -6.61 7.81 -13.35
N GLY A 14 -6.49 9.14 -13.22
CA GLY A 14 -5.37 9.77 -12.50
C GLY A 14 -5.45 9.58 -10.98
N LEU A 15 -6.64 9.38 -10.41
CA LEU A 15 -6.85 9.19 -8.98
C LEU A 15 -6.79 7.72 -8.54
N VAL A 16 -7.03 6.76 -9.45
CA VAL A 16 -7.08 5.33 -9.13
C VAL A 16 -5.84 4.84 -8.34
N PRO A 17 -4.60 5.17 -8.70
CA PRO A 17 -3.44 4.75 -7.93
C PRO A 17 -3.43 5.27 -6.49
N THR A 18 -3.87 6.50 -6.29
CA THR A 18 -3.95 7.16 -4.98
C THR A 18 -5.15 6.66 -4.16
N MET A 19 -6.30 6.45 -4.84
CA MET A 19 -7.53 5.96 -4.21
C MET A 19 -7.48 4.47 -3.91
N SER A 20 -6.76 3.66 -4.67
CA SER A 20 -6.67 2.21 -4.43
C SER A 20 -6.03 1.89 -3.08
N ARG A 21 -5.11 2.74 -2.60
CA ARG A 21 -4.56 2.64 -1.24
C ARG A 21 -5.60 2.97 -0.15
N SER A 22 -6.55 3.89 -0.44
CA SER A 22 -7.56 4.32 0.52
C SER A 22 -8.86 3.51 0.47
N LEU A 23 -9.14 2.82 -0.66
CA LEU A 23 -10.37 2.07 -0.89
C LEU A 23 -10.26 0.58 -0.49
N ALA A 24 -9.08 0.10 -0.15
CA ALA A 24 -8.96 -1.22 0.45
C ALA A 24 -9.70 -1.22 1.78
N GLU A 25 -10.97 -1.66 1.77
CA GLU A 25 -11.77 -1.96 2.97
C GLU A 25 -11.15 -3.16 3.70
N GLN A 26 -9.90 -3.02 4.13
CA GLN A 26 -9.28 -3.99 4.99
C GLN A 26 -9.67 -3.68 6.44
N PHE A 27 -9.98 -4.73 7.18
CA PHE A 27 -10.13 -4.60 8.62
C PHE A 27 -8.84 -4.00 9.19
N ASN A 28 -8.98 -2.93 9.97
CA ASN A 28 -7.88 -2.34 10.71
C ASN A 28 -8.38 -1.90 12.08
N VAL A 29 -7.75 -2.37 13.14
CA VAL A 29 -8.16 -2.13 14.52
C VAL A 29 -8.19 -0.64 14.86
N PHE A 30 -7.26 0.15 14.35
CA PHE A 30 -7.20 1.60 14.60
C PHE A 30 -8.33 2.35 13.91
N ARG A 31 -8.83 1.85 12.77
CA ARG A 31 -10.01 2.41 12.10
C ARG A 31 -11.30 2.07 12.83
N VAL A 32 -11.40 0.86 13.41
CA VAL A 32 -12.58 0.43 14.16
C VAL A 32 -12.68 1.11 15.52
N MET A 33 -11.54 1.40 16.16
CA MET A 33 -11.52 1.98 17.51
C MET A 33 -12.08 3.40 17.59
N HIS A 34 -12.10 4.16 16.50
CA HIS A 34 -12.77 5.47 16.46
C HIS A 34 -12.84 6.09 15.03
N HIS A 35 -13.63 7.17 14.90
CA HIS A 35 -13.64 8.13 13.77
C HIS A 35 -12.30 8.86 13.55
N GLY A 36 -11.20 8.20 13.70
CA GLY A 36 -9.81 8.68 13.75
C GLY A 36 -9.14 8.22 15.03
N THR A 37 -7.86 7.88 14.97
CA THR A 37 -7.09 7.46 16.13
C THR A 37 -6.89 8.67 17.02
N HIS A 38 -7.31 8.58 18.27
CA HIS A 38 -7.14 9.69 19.22
C HIS A 38 -5.64 9.85 19.50
N GLU A 39 -5.11 11.06 19.48
CA GLU A 39 -3.71 11.41 19.73
C GLU A 39 -3.14 10.74 20.99
N LYS A 40 -3.92 10.74 22.06
CA LYS A 40 -3.59 10.07 23.31
C LYS A 40 -3.47 8.54 23.18
N GLN A 41 -4.26 7.89 22.34
CA GLN A 41 -4.15 6.44 22.10
C GLN A 41 -2.87 6.12 21.36
N LEU A 42 -2.49 6.96 20.37
CA LEU A 42 -1.22 6.83 19.67
C LEU A 42 -0.04 7.06 20.59
N SER A 43 -0.10 8.07 21.47
CA SER A 43 0.94 8.30 22.49
C SER A 43 1.14 7.05 23.37
N ASN A 44 0.05 6.39 23.77
CA ASN A 44 0.12 5.13 24.52
C ASN A 44 0.76 3.99 23.72
N VAL A 45 0.44 3.87 22.43
CA VAL A 45 1.02 2.84 21.57
C VAL A 45 2.52 3.08 21.35
N PHE A 46 2.92 4.32 21.05
CA PHE A 46 4.34 4.64 20.90
C PHE A 46 5.12 4.51 22.21
N ALA A 47 4.55 4.90 23.33
CA ALA A 47 5.17 4.68 24.64
C ALA A 47 5.33 3.18 24.94
N TRP A 48 4.34 2.35 24.62
CA TRP A 48 4.46 0.90 24.71
C TRP A 48 5.59 0.36 23.84
N LEU A 49 5.70 0.77 22.56
CA LEU A 49 6.79 0.37 21.68
C LEU A 49 8.18 0.84 22.17
N LEU A 50 8.25 1.99 22.82
CA LEU A 50 9.49 2.54 23.38
C LEU A 50 9.94 1.87 24.68
N HIS A 51 9.04 1.21 25.40
CA HIS A 51 9.36 0.60 26.68
C HIS A 51 10.03 -0.75 26.49
N ALA A 52 11.36 -0.83 26.72
CA ALA A 52 12.16 -2.01 26.39
C ALA A 52 11.67 -3.34 27.02
N ASP A 53 11.07 -3.28 28.22
CA ASP A 53 10.56 -4.44 28.93
C ASP A 53 9.05 -4.69 28.71
N ALA A 54 8.43 -4.02 27.72
CA ALA A 54 7.02 -4.18 27.44
C ALA A 54 6.71 -5.51 26.73
N THR A 55 5.42 -5.83 26.69
CA THR A 55 4.89 -7.11 26.19
C THR A 55 5.00 -7.29 24.66
N HIS A 56 5.60 -6.34 23.94
CA HIS A 56 5.95 -6.48 22.52
C HIS A 56 7.19 -7.37 22.28
N HIS A 57 8.02 -7.57 23.29
CA HIS A 57 9.22 -8.40 23.23
C HIS A 57 10.27 -7.98 22.19
N LEU A 58 10.29 -6.70 21.80
CA LEU A 58 11.28 -6.11 20.90
C LEU A 58 12.55 -5.63 21.62
N GLY A 59 12.54 -5.68 22.97
CA GLY A 59 13.60 -5.05 23.75
C GLY A 59 13.68 -3.54 23.47
N ASP A 60 14.91 -3.04 23.31
CA ASP A 60 15.18 -1.63 23.02
C ASP A 60 15.17 -1.26 21.52
N LEU A 61 14.75 -2.17 20.65
CA LEU A 61 14.79 -1.98 19.20
C LEU A 61 14.10 -0.69 18.77
N PHE A 62 12.88 -0.44 19.26
CA PHE A 62 12.13 0.75 18.86
C PHE A 62 12.73 2.05 19.42
N GLN A 63 13.35 2.03 20.59
CA GLN A 63 14.15 3.16 21.08
C GLN A 63 15.31 3.46 20.11
N ARG A 64 16.04 2.43 19.70
CA ARG A 64 17.16 2.58 18.74
C ARG A 64 16.70 3.17 17.42
N ILE A 65 15.56 2.72 16.89
CA ILE A 65 15.01 3.25 15.65
C ILE A 65 14.68 4.74 15.79
N LEU A 66 13.88 5.10 16.80
CA LEU A 66 13.50 6.49 17.02
C LEU A 66 14.72 7.39 17.24
N LEU A 67 15.63 6.99 18.11
CA LEU A 67 16.83 7.76 18.44
C LEU A 67 17.79 7.87 17.26
N SER A 68 17.87 6.87 16.39
CA SER A 68 18.61 6.95 15.13
C SER A 68 18.01 8.00 14.19
N ARG A 69 16.69 8.07 14.08
CA ARG A 69 16.00 9.10 13.29
C ARG A 69 16.22 10.50 13.84
N ILE A 70 16.15 10.66 15.17
CA ILE A 70 16.45 11.92 15.84
C ILE A 70 17.92 12.32 15.56
N ASN A 71 18.85 11.39 15.70
CA ASN A 71 20.26 11.63 15.47
C ASN A 71 20.58 11.98 14.01
N ALA A 72 19.88 11.38 13.03
CA ALA A 72 20.05 11.72 11.63
C ALA A 72 19.71 13.19 11.31
N ALA A 73 18.82 13.80 12.08
CA ALA A 73 18.45 15.21 11.95
C ALA A 73 19.37 16.18 12.73
N ARG A 74 20.39 15.69 13.42
CA ARG A 74 21.25 16.46 14.33
C ARG A 74 22.72 16.43 13.91
N PRO A 75 23.51 17.46 14.28
CA PRO A 75 24.96 17.44 14.07
C PRO A 75 25.61 16.22 14.74
N SER A 76 26.66 15.68 14.11
CA SER A 76 27.35 14.48 14.59
C SER A 76 27.96 14.63 16.01
N VAL A 77 28.26 15.86 16.44
CA VAL A 77 28.80 16.16 17.77
C VAL A 77 27.75 16.10 18.88
N ASP A 78 26.45 16.10 18.54
CA ASP A 78 25.32 16.15 19.47
C ASP A 78 24.47 14.88 19.46
N GLN A 79 25.06 13.76 19.10
CA GLN A 79 24.34 12.48 19.02
C GLN A 79 23.85 12.00 20.40
N LEU A 80 22.63 11.47 20.41
CA LEU A 80 22.03 10.84 21.57
C LEU A 80 22.47 9.37 21.67
N PRO A 81 22.55 8.81 22.89
CA PRO A 81 22.61 7.36 23.07
C PRO A 81 21.38 6.70 22.43
N LEU A 82 21.56 5.51 21.85
CA LEU A 82 20.48 4.82 21.13
C LEU A 82 19.57 3.98 22.02
N SER A 83 19.89 3.81 23.30
CA SER A 83 19.11 2.96 24.21
C SER A 83 19.36 3.32 25.68
N GLY A 84 18.70 2.59 26.58
CA GLY A 84 18.86 2.74 28.02
C GLY A 84 18.03 3.89 28.60
N PHE A 85 16.99 4.31 27.91
CA PHE A 85 16.06 5.32 28.39
C PHE A 85 14.89 4.68 29.13
N ARG A 86 14.53 5.28 30.27
CA ARG A 86 13.25 5.03 30.92
C ARG A 86 12.16 5.84 30.23
N VAL A 87 11.03 5.23 29.97
CA VAL A 87 9.86 5.85 29.34
C VAL A 87 8.91 6.36 30.41
N LEU A 88 8.51 7.62 30.29
CA LEU A 88 7.48 8.24 31.12
C LEU A 88 6.41 8.81 30.18
N GLN A 89 5.16 8.87 30.65
CA GLN A 89 4.02 9.42 29.91
C GLN A 89 3.34 10.51 30.71
N GLU A 90 2.67 11.44 30.00
CA GLU A 90 1.86 12.50 30.61
C GLU A 90 2.65 13.28 31.68
N VAL A 91 3.86 13.73 31.34
CA VAL A 91 4.74 14.41 32.28
C VAL A 91 4.43 15.90 32.31
N ASP A 92 4.02 16.41 33.45
CA ASP A 92 3.84 17.86 33.66
C ASP A 92 5.20 18.56 33.64
N THR A 93 5.41 19.37 32.63
CA THR A 93 6.64 20.17 32.40
C THR A 93 6.41 21.64 32.68
N THR A 94 5.25 22.02 33.20
CA THR A 94 4.82 23.41 33.36
C THR A 94 5.75 24.21 34.26
N ILE A 95 6.29 25.31 33.75
CA ILE A 95 7.14 26.26 34.50
C ILE A 95 6.29 27.34 35.15
N ALA A 96 5.13 27.65 34.58
CA ALA A 96 4.24 28.72 35.01
C ALA A 96 3.45 28.36 36.27
N ALA A 97 2.79 29.34 36.88
CA ALA A 97 2.03 29.20 38.12
C ALA A 97 0.75 28.31 37.99
N GLU A 98 0.38 27.86 36.81
CA GLU A 98 -0.77 27.00 36.58
C GLU A 98 -0.28 25.59 36.23
N PRO A 99 -0.24 24.65 37.18
CA PRO A 99 0.18 23.26 36.96
C PRO A 99 -0.71 22.56 35.91
N GLY A 100 -0.13 21.69 35.10
CA GLY A 100 -0.88 20.86 34.16
C GLY A 100 -1.19 21.53 32.81
N LYS A 101 -0.59 22.70 32.52
CA LYS A 101 -0.75 23.37 31.25
C LYS A 101 0.13 22.78 30.15
N ASP A 102 1.37 22.44 30.49
CA ASP A 102 2.37 21.93 29.55
C ASP A 102 2.71 20.47 29.92
N ILE A 103 1.99 19.53 29.35
CA ILE A 103 2.15 18.11 29.59
C ILE A 103 2.79 17.46 28.37
N ALA A 104 3.99 16.91 28.54
CA ALA A 104 4.65 16.15 27.50
C ALA A 104 4.06 14.74 27.38
N ASP A 105 3.66 14.34 26.20
CA ASP A 105 3.04 13.04 25.94
C ASP A 105 3.95 11.87 26.33
N ILE A 106 5.21 11.92 25.89
CA ILE A 106 6.20 10.87 26.17
C ILE A 106 7.55 11.53 26.50
N VAL A 107 8.19 11.05 27.54
CA VAL A 107 9.54 11.47 27.93
C VAL A 107 10.45 10.25 28.01
N LEU A 108 11.54 10.29 27.23
CA LEU A 108 12.63 9.32 27.37
C LEU A 108 13.71 9.94 28.28
N LEU A 109 13.98 9.31 29.40
CA LEU A 109 14.83 9.87 30.45
C LEU A 109 16.01 8.96 30.79
N ARG A 110 17.21 9.54 30.77
CA ARG A 110 18.45 9.00 31.33
C ARG A 110 19.03 9.98 32.35
N ASP A 111 20.10 9.60 33.02
CA ASP A 111 20.76 10.45 34.01
C ASP A 111 21.32 11.72 33.35
N ASP A 112 21.84 11.61 32.13
CA ASP A 112 22.55 12.65 31.38
C ASP A 112 21.76 13.24 30.22
N THR A 113 20.61 12.66 29.86
CA THR A 113 19.90 13.00 28.62
C THR A 113 18.40 12.84 28.79
N ALA A 114 17.63 13.77 28.21
CA ALA A 114 16.18 13.69 28.11
C ALA A 114 15.71 13.94 26.67
N VAL A 115 14.73 13.15 26.22
CA VAL A 115 14.03 13.38 24.94
C VAL A 115 12.56 13.63 25.27
N MET A 116 12.13 14.85 24.98
CA MET A 116 10.75 15.30 25.19
C MET A 116 9.98 15.09 23.90
N ILE A 117 8.96 14.28 23.88
CA ILE A 117 8.21 13.91 22.68
C ILE A 117 6.78 14.42 22.80
N GLU A 118 6.41 15.30 21.89
CA GLU A 118 5.04 15.73 21.65
C GLU A 118 4.50 14.91 20.47
N ASN A 119 3.39 14.22 20.68
CA ASN A 119 2.71 13.45 19.67
C ASN A 119 1.63 14.32 19.01
N PHE A 120 1.71 14.49 17.70
CA PHE A 120 0.93 15.48 16.99
C PHE A 120 0.20 14.88 15.80
N GLU A 121 -1.06 14.51 15.96
CA GLU A 121 -1.84 13.93 14.86
C GLU A 121 -2.69 14.97 14.12
N THR A 122 -3.58 15.65 14.82
CA THR A 122 -4.65 16.44 14.19
C THR A 122 -4.83 17.86 14.70
N SER A 123 -4.23 18.22 15.85
CA SER A 123 -4.44 19.54 16.44
C SER A 123 -3.82 20.67 15.60
N ASP A 124 -4.53 21.80 15.49
CA ASP A 124 -4.12 22.93 14.66
C ASP A 124 -3.10 23.86 15.32
N GLY A 125 -2.67 23.55 16.52
CA GLY A 125 -1.77 24.43 17.26
C GLY A 125 -1.07 23.73 18.41
N HIS A 126 0.11 24.24 18.73
CA HIS A 126 0.83 23.85 19.91
C HIS A 126 0.06 24.40 21.12
N GLY A 127 -0.65 23.51 21.83
CA GLY A 127 -1.26 23.85 23.14
C GLY A 127 -0.22 24.03 24.23
N HIS A 128 1.02 23.58 23.96
CA HIS A 128 2.11 23.47 24.94
C HIS A 128 3.28 24.38 24.58
N ASP A 129 4.01 24.82 25.61
CA ASP A 129 5.17 25.71 25.45
C ASP A 129 6.46 24.91 25.25
N TYR A 130 7.16 25.15 24.14
CA TYR A 130 8.43 24.51 23.82
C TYR A 130 9.51 24.74 24.89
N GLU A 131 9.60 25.96 25.46
CA GLU A 131 10.56 26.29 26.49
C GLU A 131 10.32 25.54 27.80
N SER A 132 9.05 25.26 28.13
CA SER A 132 8.68 24.40 29.26
C SER A 132 9.28 23.00 29.06
N TYR A 133 9.11 22.41 27.88
CA TYR A 133 9.69 21.10 27.55
C TYR A 133 11.22 21.11 27.62
N ARG A 134 11.85 22.11 27.01
CA ARG A 134 13.30 22.26 27.00
C ARG A 134 13.87 22.45 28.41
N THR A 135 13.25 23.28 29.21
CA THR A 135 13.69 23.55 30.59
C THR A 135 13.56 22.33 31.48
N TYR A 136 12.44 21.63 31.42
CA TYR A 136 12.26 20.36 32.15
C TYR A 136 13.31 19.32 31.72
N GLY A 137 13.51 19.16 30.41
CA GLY A 137 14.48 18.24 29.86
C GLY A 137 15.92 18.54 30.33
N ASN A 138 16.30 19.81 30.39
CA ASN A 138 17.64 20.26 30.81
C ASN A 138 17.84 20.26 32.35
N ALA A 139 16.80 20.02 33.12
CA ALA A 139 16.91 19.98 34.58
C ALA A 139 17.96 18.96 35.03
N ASN A 140 18.62 19.25 36.16
CA ASN A 140 19.70 18.42 36.73
C ASN A 140 20.92 18.24 35.82
N GLY A 141 21.20 19.20 34.93
CA GLY A 141 22.38 19.19 34.06
C GLY A 141 22.28 18.22 32.87
N ARG A 142 21.11 17.70 32.60
CA ARG A 142 20.87 16.85 31.40
C ARG A 142 20.95 17.67 30.10
N ARG A 143 21.28 16.99 29.02
CA ARG A 143 21.06 17.50 27.67
C ARG A 143 19.65 17.11 27.23
N SER A 144 18.89 18.04 26.65
CA SER A 144 17.55 17.72 26.16
C SER A 144 17.38 17.91 24.68
N VAL A 145 16.46 17.17 24.12
CA VAL A 145 15.96 17.31 22.75
C VAL A 145 14.45 17.28 22.79
N VAL A 146 13.82 18.24 22.14
CA VAL A 146 12.37 18.26 21.96
C VAL A 146 12.07 17.71 20.55
N VAL A 147 11.18 16.76 20.49
CA VAL A 147 10.79 16.02 19.30
C VAL A 147 9.30 16.19 19.05
N MET A 148 8.95 16.46 17.83
CA MET A 148 7.59 16.39 17.33
C MET A 148 7.42 15.06 16.58
N LEU A 149 6.66 14.14 17.15
CA LEU A 149 6.29 12.87 16.53
C LEU A 149 4.91 13.04 15.87
N CYS A 150 4.82 12.92 14.55
CA CYS A 150 3.62 13.31 13.82
C CYS A 150 3.36 12.46 12.58
N ALA A 151 2.13 12.54 12.05
CA ALA A 151 1.78 11.86 10.81
C ALA A 151 2.54 12.43 9.59
N ARG A 152 2.81 13.74 9.57
CA ARG A 152 3.41 14.45 8.41
C ARG A 152 4.30 15.59 8.85
N ARG A 153 5.37 15.82 8.06
CA ARG A 153 6.25 17.00 8.21
C ARG A 153 5.56 18.24 7.66
N GLU A 154 5.09 19.11 8.53
CA GLU A 154 4.45 20.37 8.14
C GLU A 154 5.18 21.57 8.76
N ARG A 155 5.76 22.44 7.92
CA ARG A 155 6.48 23.65 8.39
C ARG A 155 5.64 24.56 9.26
N ARG A 156 4.33 24.65 9.03
CA ARG A 156 3.42 25.47 9.84
C ARG A 156 3.36 25.05 11.30
N ARG A 157 3.69 23.78 11.58
CA ARG A 157 3.74 23.24 12.93
C ARG A 157 5.01 23.64 13.68
N LEU A 158 6.06 24.02 12.96
CA LEU A 158 7.29 24.54 13.51
C LEU A 158 7.20 26.06 13.66
N SER A 159 6.33 26.54 14.52
CA SER A 159 6.09 27.95 14.81
C SER A 159 5.92 28.16 16.31
N ARG A 160 5.93 29.40 16.76
CA ARG A 160 5.70 29.78 18.16
C ARG A 160 6.67 29.11 19.14
N GLY A 161 7.94 29.08 18.79
CA GLY A 161 9.00 28.49 19.64
C GLY A 161 9.36 27.06 19.30
N TRP A 162 8.57 26.36 18.46
CA TRP A 162 8.81 24.96 18.05
C TRP A 162 9.75 24.83 16.85
N GLU A 163 10.36 25.92 16.37
CA GLU A 163 11.22 25.95 15.19
C GLU A 163 12.43 25.03 15.30
N ASP A 164 12.91 24.82 16.53
CA ASP A 164 14.06 23.99 16.85
C ASP A 164 13.70 22.52 17.18
N ALA A 165 12.42 22.15 17.15
CA ALA A 165 12.00 20.78 17.42
C ALA A 165 12.44 19.83 16.30
N VAL A 166 12.94 18.65 16.68
CA VAL A 166 13.25 17.60 15.73
C VAL A 166 11.95 16.92 15.30
N VAL A 167 11.66 16.93 14.02
CA VAL A 167 10.46 16.28 13.48
C VAL A 167 10.78 14.85 13.06
N VAL A 168 9.99 13.89 13.58
CA VAL A 168 10.00 12.49 13.18
C VAL A 168 8.58 12.09 12.84
N THR A 169 8.38 11.36 11.74
CA THR A 169 7.04 10.91 11.36
C THR A 169 6.77 9.47 11.79
N TYR A 170 5.49 9.14 11.99
CA TYR A 170 5.07 7.77 12.31
C TYR A 170 5.53 6.79 11.22
N SER A 171 5.36 7.17 9.96
CA SER A 171 5.77 6.33 8.83
C SER A 171 7.26 6.02 8.83
N GLU A 172 8.12 7.00 9.16
CA GLU A 172 9.58 6.77 9.21
C GLU A 172 9.98 5.73 10.24
N VAL A 173 9.42 5.79 11.44
CA VAL A 173 9.81 4.84 12.52
C VAL A 173 9.14 3.47 12.35
N LEU A 174 7.92 3.42 11.81
CA LEU A 174 7.21 2.16 11.57
C LEU A 174 7.79 1.41 10.35
N GLU A 175 8.21 2.13 9.30
CA GLU A 175 8.91 1.54 8.17
C GLU A 175 10.24 0.92 8.58
N ASP A 176 11.04 1.62 9.39
CA ASP A 176 12.28 1.07 9.92
C ASP A 176 12.02 -0.15 10.80
N LEU A 177 10.96 -0.12 11.62
CA LEU A 177 10.57 -1.28 12.42
C LEU A 177 10.21 -2.47 11.53
N ARG A 178 9.41 -2.25 10.49
CA ARG A 178 9.04 -3.29 9.52
C ARG A 178 10.27 -3.93 8.89
N VAL A 179 11.20 -3.11 8.39
CA VAL A 179 12.45 -3.59 7.79
C VAL A 179 13.25 -4.47 8.75
N HIS A 180 13.31 -4.10 10.03
CA HIS A 180 14.00 -4.91 11.03
C HIS A 180 13.29 -6.23 11.32
N LEU A 181 11.95 -6.22 11.38
CA LEU A 181 11.15 -7.42 11.62
C LEU A 181 11.17 -8.38 10.43
N ASP A 182 11.22 -7.85 9.20
CA ASP A 182 11.35 -8.66 7.98
C ASP A 182 12.73 -9.34 7.88
N ALA A 183 13.77 -8.67 8.37
CA ALA A 183 15.12 -9.27 8.42
C ALA A 183 15.26 -10.36 9.49
N GLY A 184 14.44 -10.32 10.55
CA GLY A 184 14.50 -11.21 11.72
C GLY A 184 13.27 -12.12 11.84
N ARG A 185 13.21 -13.25 11.13
CA ARG A 185 12.03 -14.14 11.09
C ARG A 185 11.59 -14.68 12.46
N GLY A 186 12.48 -14.91 13.41
CA GLY A 186 12.18 -15.56 14.68
C GLY A 186 11.18 -14.78 15.56
N TRP A 187 11.29 -13.44 15.62
CA TRP A 187 10.41 -12.66 16.47
C TRP A 187 8.92 -12.76 16.06
N ARG A 188 8.62 -12.76 14.76
CA ARG A 188 7.24 -12.86 14.24
C ARG A 188 6.60 -14.20 14.60
N GLU A 189 7.36 -15.28 14.48
CA GLU A 189 6.91 -16.64 14.82
C GLU A 189 6.63 -16.79 16.32
N GLU A 190 7.48 -16.18 17.17
CA GLU A 190 7.35 -16.21 18.63
C GLU A 190 6.27 -15.25 19.16
N ASN A 191 5.93 -14.18 18.42
CA ASN A 191 5.06 -13.10 18.88
C ASN A 191 3.91 -12.80 17.88
N PRO A 192 3.10 -13.77 17.46
CA PRO A 192 2.13 -13.60 16.37
C PRO A 192 1.05 -12.55 16.67
N ARG A 193 0.69 -12.34 17.93
CA ARG A 193 -0.33 -11.31 18.30
C ARG A 193 0.24 -9.90 18.19
N GLN A 194 1.48 -9.72 18.60
CA GLN A 194 2.19 -8.46 18.50
C GLN A 194 2.51 -8.13 17.05
N ASP A 195 2.86 -9.13 16.25
CA ASP A 195 3.08 -8.97 14.81
C ASP A 195 1.82 -8.48 14.09
N VAL A 196 0.67 -9.10 14.34
CA VAL A 196 -0.61 -8.61 13.80
C VAL A 196 -0.86 -7.15 14.18
N PHE A 197 -0.66 -6.78 15.46
CA PHE A 197 -0.89 -5.41 15.92
C PHE A 197 0.07 -4.40 15.27
N ILE A 198 1.35 -4.77 15.11
CA ILE A 198 2.34 -3.90 14.45
C ILE A 198 2.05 -3.78 12.95
N ASN A 199 1.63 -4.86 12.29
CA ASN A 199 1.19 -4.79 10.90
C ASN A 199 -0.01 -3.85 10.72
N GLU A 200 -0.99 -3.88 11.62
CA GLU A 200 -2.10 -2.93 11.61
C GLU A 200 -1.65 -1.46 11.73
N LEU A 201 -0.59 -1.18 12.51
CA LEU A 201 0.02 0.16 12.57
C LEU A 201 0.70 0.53 11.25
N VAL A 202 1.44 -0.40 10.65
CA VAL A 202 2.09 -0.21 9.35
C VAL A 202 1.05 0.05 8.28
N ASP A 203 0.00 -0.76 8.21
CA ASP A 203 -1.11 -0.60 7.25
C ASP A 203 -1.81 0.74 7.42
N GLN A 204 -1.94 1.24 8.66
CA GLN A 204 -2.58 2.52 8.92
C GLN A 204 -1.71 3.72 8.52
N PHE A 205 -0.41 3.71 8.88
CA PHE A 205 0.44 4.89 8.81
C PHE A 205 1.51 4.86 7.69
N VAL A 206 1.83 3.67 7.15
CA VAL A 206 2.83 3.49 6.08
C VAL A 206 2.16 3.18 4.74
N GLU A 207 1.14 2.34 4.72
CA GLU A 207 0.50 1.87 3.47
C GLU A 207 -0.92 2.41 3.27
N GLY A 208 -1.58 2.82 4.34
CA GLY A 208 -2.99 3.22 4.36
C GLY A 208 -3.27 4.67 3.93
N PRO A 209 -4.52 5.12 4.10
CA PRO A 209 -4.95 6.47 3.70
C PRO A 209 -4.19 7.61 4.37
N GLN A 210 -3.64 7.38 5.56
CA GLN A 210 -2.82 8.38 6.26
C GLN A 210 -1.38 8.44 5.72
N ALA A 211 -0.96 7.45 4.94
CA ALA A 211 0.32 7.45 4.25
C ALA A 211 0.35 8.32 2.98
N MET A 212 -0.76 8.98 2.62
CA MET A 212 -0.79 9.93 1.50
C MET A 212 0.27 11.00 1.71
N THR A 213 1.27 10.99 0.85
CA THR A 213 2.34 11.98 0.88
C THR A 213 1.81 13.36 0.47
N VAL A 214 2.54 14.42 0.82
CA VAL A 214 2.24 15.76 0.30
C VAL A 214 2.22 15.77 -1.23
N GLN A 215 3.05 14.93 -1.85
CA GLN A 215 3.10 14.78 -3.30
C GLN A 215 1.79 14.21 -3.86
N ASP A 216 1.22 13.18 -3.23
CA ASP A 216 -0.08 12.61 -3.65
C ASP A 216 -1.20 13.65 -3.51
N GLN A 217 -1.17 14.47 -2.46
CA GLN A 217 -2.14 15.56 -2.27
C GLN A 217 -1.98 16.66 -3.31
N LEU A 218 -0.76 17.03 -3.66
CA LEU A 218 -0.48 18.01 -4.71
C LEU A 218 -0.90 17.47 -6.08
N GLU A 219 -0.67 16.20 -6.37
CA GLU A 219 -1.13 15.56 -7.61
C GLU A 219 -2.67 15.51 -7.67
N PHE A 220 -3.34 15.21 -6.55
CA PHE A 220 -4.80 15.32 -6.45
C PHE A 220 -5.27 16.75 -6.76
N ILE A 221 -4.68 17.77 -6.13
CA ILE A 221 -5.03 19.18 -6.36
C ILE A 221 -4.77 19.56 -7.82
N LYS A 222 -3.63 19.17 -8.38
CA LYS A 222 -3.26 19.41 -9.77
C LYS A 222 -4.31 18.80 -10.71
N THR A 223 -4.67 17.53 -10.51
CA THR A 223 -5.69 16.83 -11.29
C THR A 223 -7.05 17.55 -11.19
N MET A 224 -7.44 18.01 -10.00
CA MET A 224 -8.66 18.81 -9.79
C MET A 224 -8.63 20.14 -10.54
N CYS A 225 -7.46 20.78 -10.64
CA CYS A 225 -7.29 22.02 -11.41
C CYS A 225 -7.34 21.76 -12.92
N GLU A 226 -6.65 20.74 -13.40
CA GLU A 226 -6.59 20.37 -14.82
C GLU A 226 -7.95 19.95 -15.38
N THR A 227 -8.78 19.32 -14.56
CA THR A 227 -10.15 18.90 -14.92
C THR A 227 -11.19 20.00 -14.70
N GLY A 228 -10.82 21.15 -14.13
CA GLY A 228 -11.71 22.26 -13.83
C GLY A 228 -12.58 22.07 -12.57
N GLU A 229 -12.45 20.96 -11.86
CA GLU A 229 -13.21 20.68 -10.62
C GLU A 229 -12.87 21.65 -9.48
N SER A 230 -11.65 22.17 -9.43
CA SER A 230 -11.23 23.16 -8.41
C SER A 230 -12.12 24.41 -8.41
N ALA A 231 -12.70 24.81 -9.54
CA ALA A 231 -13.61 25.94 -9.63
C ALA A 231 -14.91 25.75 -8.84
N ARG A 232 -15.32 24.51 -8.60
CA ARG A 232 -16.51 24.18 -7.82
C ARG A 232 -16.30 24.39 -6.31
N TYR A 233 -15.09 24.18 -5.80
CA TYR A 233 -14.77 24.26 -4.37
C TYR A 233 -14.81 25.69 -3.81
N GLY A 234 -14.62 26.70 -4.63
CA GLY A 234 -14.49 28.07 -4.15
C GLY A 234 -15.80 28.83 -3.82
N ARG A 235 -16.97 28.33 -4.23
CA ARG A 235 -18.22 29.11 -4.24
C ARG A 235 -19.42 28.52 -3.50
N ARG A 236 -19.32 27.31 -2.96
CA ARG A 236 -20.44 26.61 -2.30
C ARG A 236 -20.04 26.08 -0.92
N ASN A 237 -21.04 25.60 -0.14
CA ASN A 237 -20.79 24.85 1.09
C ASN A 237 -19.89 23.64 0.78
N ARG A 238 -18.70 23.62 1.39
CA ARG A 238 -17.62 22.66 1.10
C ARG A 238 -18.06 21.20 1.24
N GLU A 239 -18.87 20.89 2.27
CA GLU A 239 -19.35 19.53 2.52
C GLU A 239 -20.30 19.04 1.43
N ALA A 240 -21.22 19.90 0.98
CA ALA A 240 -22.17 19.54 -0.09
C ALA A 240 -21.45 19.32 -1.43
N VAL A 241 -20.45 20.13 -1.75
CA VAL A 241 -19.65 19.98 -2.98
C VAL A 241 -18.79 18.72 -2.93
N ALA A 242 -18.18 18.44 -1.79
CA ALA A 242 -17.38 17.21 -1.60
C ALA A 242 -18.26 15.96 -1.72
N ALA A 243 -19.45 15.96 -1.14
CA ALA A 243 -20.40 14.86 -1.25
C ALA A 243 -20.90 14.65 -2.69
N GLU A 244 -21.23 15.75 -3.40
CA GLU A 244 -21.63 15.70 -4.82
C GLU A 244 -20.49 15.15 -5.69
N PHE A 245 -19.26 15.61 -5.47
CA PHE A 245 -18.09 15.12 -6.18
C PHE A 245 -17.84 13.63 -5.91
N ALA A 246 -17.86 13.19 -4.65
CA ALA A 246 -17.68 11.79 -4.28
C ALA A 246 -18.74 10.90 -4.93
N ALA A 247 -20.00 11.33 -4.96
CA ALA A 247 -21.09 10.59 -5.61
C ALA A 247 -20.88 10.46 -7.13
N GLN A 248 -20.41 11.52 -7.80
CA GLN A 248 -20.12 11.49 -9.24
C GLN A 248 -18.94 10.56 -9.57
N VAL A 249 -17.86 10.63 -8.77
CA VAL A 249 -16.71 9.74 -8.92
C VAL A 249 -17.13 8.27 -8.72
N ALA A 250 -17.91 7.98 -7.68
CA ALA A 250 -18.40 6.63 -7.41
C ALA A 250 -19.29 6.10 -8.55
N GLN A 251 -20.22 6.91 -9.05
CA GLN A 251 -21.09 6.54 -10.17
C GLN A 251 -20.29 6.29 -11.46
N HIS A 252 -19.28 7.12 -11.72
CA HIS A 252 -18.43 6.96 -12.90
C HIS A 252 -17.55 5.72 -12.76
N ALA A 253 -16.93 5.49 -11.60
CA ALA A 253 -16.15 4.30 -11.34
C ALA A 253 -16.97 3.02 -11.50
N GLN A 254 -18.21 3.03 -11.01
CA GLN A 254 -19.14 1.89 -11.20
C GLN A 254 -19.43 1.64 -12.68
N ARG A 255 -19.74 2.69 -13.47
CA ARG A 255 -19.94 2.56 -14.92
C ARG A 255 -18.70 2.02 -15.62
N GLN A 256 -17.52 2.55 -15.32
CA GLN A 256 -16.26 2.06 -15.88
C GLN A 256 -16.00 0.60 -15.55
N PHE A 257 -16.29 0.17 -14.32
CA PHE A 257 -16.17 -1.22 -13.93
C PHE A 257 -17.13 -2.12 -14.75
N GLU A 258 -18.40 -1.71 -14.90
CA GLU A 258 -19.39 -2.45 -15.70
C GLU A 258 -19.00 -2.54 -17.18
N ASP A 259 -18.49 -1.45 -17.75
CA ASP A 259 -18.04 -1.43 -19.15
C ASP A 259 -16.73 -2.21 -19.36
N SER A 260 -15.81 -2.15 -18.40
CA SER A 260 -14.62 -3.00 -18.40
C SER A 260 -14.96 -4.48 -18.33
N ARG A 261 -15.97 -4.84 -17.53
CA ARG A 261 -16.49 -6.23 -17.46
C ARG A 261 -17.09 -6.70 -18.78
N LYS A 262 -17.79 -5.83 -19.52
CA LYS A 262 -18.26 -6.13 -20.87
C LYS A 262 -17.10 -6.34 -21.84
N THR A 263 -16.09 -5.46 -21.79
CA THR A 263 -14.88 -5.59 -22.59
C THR A 263 -14.13 -6.89 -22.30
N LEU A 264 -14.03 -7.28 -21.03
CA LEU A 264 -13.51 -8.58 -20.62
C LEU A 264 -14.24 -9.73 -21.30
N GLY A 265 -15.58 -9.69 -21.34
CA GLY A 265 -16.40 -10.65 -22.03
C GLY A 265 -16.12 -10.71 -23.54
N LEU A 266 -15.88 -9.55 -24.18
CA LEU A 266 -15.52 -9.48 -25.61
C LEU A 266 -14.14 -10.07 -25.87
N ILE A 267 -13.14 -9.81 -25.03
CA ILE A 267 -11.79 -10.42 -25.11
C ILE A 267 -11.93 -11.95 -25.09
N LYS A 268 -12.65 -12.50 -24.13
CA LYS A 268 -12.87 -13.95 -24.02
C LYS A 268 -13.52 -14.54 -25.24
N GLN A 269 -14.56 -13.88 -25.76
CA GLN A 269 -15.26 -14.35 -26.97
C GLN A 269 -14.36 -14.27 -28.21
N SER A 270 -13.52 -13.25 -28.32
CA SER A 270 -12.58 -13.11 -29.42
C SER A 270 -11.47 -14.14 -29.36
N LEU A 271 -10.88 -14.38 -28.18
CA LEU A 271 -9.94 -15.48 -27.96
C LEU A 271 -10.55 -16.83 -28.30
N ARG A 272 -11.77 -17.11 -27.85
CA ARG A 272 -12.45 -18.36 -28.17
C ARG A 272 -12.71 -18.52 -29.65
N ARG A 273 -13.17 -17.46 -30.34
CA ARG A 273 -13.41 -17.48 -31.79
C ARG A 273 -12.14 -17.77 -32.60
N HIS A 274 -11.01 -17.25 -32.18
CA HIS A 274 -9.72 -17.57 -32.79
C HIS A 274 -9.23 -18.96 -32.37
N ALA A 275 -9.37 -19.31 -31.11
CA ALA A 275 -8.82 -20.57 -30.58
C ALA A 275 -9.54 -21.81 -31.08
N GLU A 276 -10.86 -21.78 -31.26
CA GLU A 276 -11.64 -22.96 -31.70
C GLU A 276 -11.28 -23.43 -33.12
N PRO A 277 -11.37 -22.59 -34.17
CA PRO A 277 -11.07 -23.02 -35.53
C PRO A 277 -9.59 -23.00 -35.88
N THR A 278 -8.81 -22.06 -35.36
CA THR A 278 -7.44 -21.77 -35.83
C THR A 278 -6.40 -22.33 -34.85
N LEU A 279 -6.37 -21.83 -33.62
CA LEU A 279 -5.34 -22.20 -32.66
C LEU A 279 -5.36 -23.70 -32.33
N ARG A 280 -6.54 -24.28 -32.09
CA ARG A 280 -6.70 -25.72 -31.81
C ARG A 280 -6.16 -26.57 -32.95
N VAL A 281 -6.45 -26.20 -34.21
CA VAL A 281 -5.98 -26.94 -35.38
C VAL A 281 -4.45 -26.91 -35.47
N LEU A 282 -3.86 -25.71 -35.39
CA LEU A 282 -2.40 -25.54 -35.48
C LEU A 282 -1.66 -26.25 -34.33
N VAL A 283 -2.21 -26.18 -33.11
CA VAL A 283 -1.61 -26.88 -31.96
C VAL A 283 -1.72 -28.39 -32.13
N ASN A 284 -2.87 -28.92 -32.55
CA ASN A 284 -3.10 -30.35 -32.73
C ASN A 284 -2.24 -30.93 -33.87
N GLU A 285 -2.04 -30.22 -34.98
CA GLU A 285 -1.11 -30.61 -36.02
C GLU A 285 0.34 -30.74 -35.53
N ALA A 286 0.77 -29.83 -34.64
CA ALA A 286 2.11 -29.81 -34.10
C ALA A 286 2.36 -30.77 -32.93
N THR A 287 1.31 -31.15 -32.19
CA THR A 287 1.38 -31.91 -30.93
C THR A 287 0.74 -33.29 -30.97
N GLY A 288 0.16 -33.68 -32.09
CA GLY A 288 -0.48 -35.00 -32.26
C GLY A 288 -1.92 -35.09 -31.71
N GLY A 289 -2.63 -33.95 -31.56
CA GLY A 289 -4.06 -33.97 -31.23
C GLY A 289 -4.37 -33.73 -29.75
N VAL A 290 -3.53 -33.05 -29.01
CA VAL A 290 -3.62 -32.86 -27.55
C VAL A 290 -4.84 -32.06 -27.12
N VAL A 291 -5.33 -31.08 -27.92
CA VAL A 291 -6.44 -30.18 -27.54
C VAL A 291 -7.78 -30.72 -28.03
N GLN A 292 -8.68 -31.10 -27.11
CA GLN A 292 -10.01 -31.61 -27.44
C GLN A 292 -10.99 -30.49 -27.76
N SER A 293 -11.05 -29.45 -26.90
CA SER A 293 -12.05 -28.38 -27.03
C SER A 293 -11.54 -27.07 -26.46
N VAL A 294 -12.27 -25.98 -26.72
CA VAL A 294 -12.03 -24.66 -26.16
C VAL A 294 -13.19 -24.26 -25.25
N SER A 295 -12.87 -23.94 -24.00
CA SER A 295 -13.86 -23.53 -23.01
C SER A 295 -13.61 -22.08 -22.54
N ALA A 296 -14.69 -21.31 -22.38
CA ALA A 296 -14.65 -19.98 -21.78
C ALA A 296 -15.61 -19.96 -20.58
N ASN A 297 -15.04 -20.07 -19.39
CA ASN A 297 -15.82 -19.95 -18.14
C ASN A 297 -15.85 -18.49 -17.70
N PHE A 298 -17.02 -17.98 -17.27
CA PHE A 298 -17.22 -16.59 -16.86
C PHE A 298 -17.36 -16.44 -15.34
N GLN A 299 -16.95 -17.42 -14.55
CA GLN A 299 -17.11 -17.41 -13.09
C GLN A 299 -15.80 -17.68 -12.34
N GLY A 300 -15.62 -16.95 -11.24
CA GLY A 300 -14.54 -17.13 -10.30
C GLY A 300 -13.15 -16.86 -10.92
N ARG A 301 -12.15 -17.58 -10.46
CA ARG A 301 -10.74 -17.43 -10.91
C ARG A 301 -10.52 -17.64 -12.42
N TRP A 302 -11.47 -18.25 -13.11
CA TRP A 302 -11.44 -18.49 -14.56
C TRP A 302 -12.01 -17.32 -15.36
N GLU A 303 -12.48 -16.27 -14.69
CA GLU A 303 -13.03 -15.09 -15.34
C GLU A 303 -12.03 -14.42 -16.29
N TRP A 304 -10.72 -14.52 -15.99
CA TRP A 304 -9.62 -13.90 -16.73
C TRP A 304 -8.93 -14.84 -17.73
N SER A 305 -9.54 -15.91 -18.17
CA SER A 305 -8.95 -16.87 -19.10
C SER A 305 -9.92 -17.54 -20.03
N THR A 306 -9.39 -18.03 -21.16
CA THR A 306 -10.01 -19.02 -22.06
C THR A 306 -9.16 -20.28 -21.99
N THR A 307 -9.79 -21.45 -21.83
CA THR A 307 -9.10 -22.71 -21.58
C THR A 307 -9.09 -23.59 -22.83
N LEU A 308 -7.92 -24.05 -23.24
CA LEU A 308 -7.75 -25.18 -24.15
C LEU A 308 -7.82 -26.44 -23.30
N VAL A 309 -8.92 -27.20 -23.46
CA VAL A 309 -9.15 -28.45 -22.72
C VAL A 309 -8.42 -29.56 -23.46
N THR A 310 -7.56 -30.29 -22.75
CA THR A 310 -6.74 -31.35 -23.27
C THR A 310 -7.36 -32.74 -23.01
N GLU A 311 -6.74 -33.81 -23.51
CA GLU A 311 -7.14 -35.18 -23.21
C GLU A 311 -6.98 -35.53 -21.74
N ASP A 312 -7.71 -36.55 -21.27
CA ASP A 312 -7.63 -37.03 -19.89
C ASP A 312 -6.18 -37.43 -19.54
N GLY A 313 -5.65 -36.78 -18.48
CA GLY A 313 -4.30 -36.98 -17.99
C GLY A 313 -3.27 -35.96 -18.50
N GLU A 314 -3.60 -35.14 -19.47
CA GLU A 314 -2.75 -34.04 -19.93
C GLU A 314 -3.20 -32.69 -19.30
N PRO A 315 -2.26 -31.77 -19.01
CA PRO A 315 -2.57 -30.51 -18.38
C PRO A 315 -3.31 -29.54 -19.32
N ASN A 316 -4.39 -28.91 -18.87
CA ASN A 316 -5.05 -27.85 -19.63
C ASN A 316 -4.15 -26.64 -19.82
N ILE A 317 -4.38 -25.91 -20.94
CA ILE A 317 -3.67 -24.68 -21.25
C ILE A 317 -4.64 -23.50 -21.13
N PHE A 318 -4.22 -22.47 -20.44
CA PHE A 318 -4.99 -21.24 -20.32
C PHE A 318 -4.41 -20.13 -21.23
N LEU A 319 -5.29 -19.49 -21.97
CA LEU A 319 -5.04 -18.17 -22.58
C LEU A 319 -5.53 -17.15 -21.55
N ALA A 320 -4.62 -16.62 -20.74
CA ALA A 320 -4.92 -15.83 -19.56
C ALA A 320 -4.62 -14.34 -19.78
N PHE A 321 -5.37 -13.49 -19.13
CA PHE A 321 -5.19 -12.05 -19.11
C PHE A 321 -5.68 -11.51 -17.75
N GLY A 322 -4.93 -10.59 -17.17
CA GLY A 322 -5.20 -10.05 -15.85
C GLY A 322 -4.13 -10.41 -14.81
N PRO A 323 -4.21 -9.85 -13.60
CA PRO A 323 -3.13 -9.92 -12.61
C PRO A 323 -2.77 -11.33 -12.18
N THR A 324 -3.76 -12.21 -12.04
CA THR A 324 -3.56 -13.63 -11.65
C THR A 324 -2.79 -14.45 -12.69
N ALA A 325 -2.69 -13.94 -13.91
CA ALA A 325 -2.00 -14.64 -14.99
C ALA A 325 -0.47 -14.68 -14.80
N ALA A 326 0.09 -13.72 -14.09
CA ALA A 326 1.54 -13.56 -14.01
C ALA A 326 2.13 -13.59 -12.59
N THR A 327 1.35 -13.22 -11.56
CA THR A 327 1.89 -12.91 -10.23
C THR A 327 1.39 -13.80 -9.08
N GLU A 328 0.20 -14.38 -9.16
CA GLU A 328 -0.44 -15.04 -8.01
C GLU A 328 -0.15 -16.53 -7.88
N ASN A 329 0.89 -17.04 -8.51
CA ASN A 329 1.19 -18.45 -8.28
C ASN A 329 2.47 -18.61 -7.46
N GLU A 330 2.32 -18.62 -6.12
CA GLU A 330 3.30 -19.17 -5.20
C GLU A 330 3.77 -20.59 -5.60
N ARG A 331 3.11 -21.21 -6.58
CA ARG A 331 3.39 -22.55 -7.10
C ARG A 331 3.96 -22.57 -8.52
N ALA A 332 3.99 -21.43 -9.22
CA ALA A 332 4.70 -21.37 -10.49
C ALA A 332 6.19 -21.22 -10.22
N PRO A 333 7.04 -22.15 -10.65
CA PRO A 333 8.46 -22.12 -10.34
C PRO A 333 9.19 -20.90 -10.93
N GLU A 334 8.65 -20.27 -11.96
CA GLU A 334 9.22 -19.08 -12.58
C GLU A 334 8.08 -18.11 -12.96
N PRO A 335 7.80 -17.09 -12.14
CA PRO A 335 6.85 -16.04 -12.50
C PRO A 335 7.42 -15.19 -13.64
N VAL A 336 6.55 -14.60 -14.46
CA VAL A 336 6.97 -13.64 -15.48
C VAL A 336 7.55 -12.40 -14.81
N SER A 337 8.82 -12.09 -15.09
CA SER A 337 9.44 -10.86 -14.62
C SER A 337 8.94 -9.68 -15.45
N ASP A 338 8.52 -8.59 -14.78
CA ASP A 338 8.01 -7.36 -15.40
C ASP A 338 6.83 -7.62 -16.37
N PRO A 339 5.67 -8.10 -15.88
CA PRO A 339 4.56 -8.50 -16.71
C PRO A 339 3.87 -7.30 -17.36
N ASP A 340 3.66 -7.37 -18.68
CA ASP A 340 2.84 -6.43 -19.43
C ASP A 340 1.39 -6.94 -19.50
N TYR A 341 0.53 -6.44 -18.62
CA TYR A 341 -0.88 -6.84 -18.56
C TYR A 341 -1.74 -6.39 -19.74
N SER A 342 -1.19 -5.64 -20.69
CA SER A 342 -1.85 -5.38 -21.97
C SER A 342 -1.78 -6.56 -22.93
N ARG A 343 -1.10 -7.65 -22.56
CA ARG A 343 -0.85 -8.83 -23.42
C ARG A 343 -1.54 -10.08 -22.90
N VAL A 344 -1.69 -11.05 -23.78
CA VAL A 344 -2.15 -12.39 -23.45
C VAL A 344 -0.98 -13.22 -22.88
N PHE A 345 -1.25 -13.95 -21.82
CA PHE A 345 -0.35 -14.95 -21.25
C PHE A 345 -0.83 -16.35 -21.63
N VAL A 346 0.09 -17.28 -21.80
CA VAL A 346 -0.21 -18.70 -21.87
C VAL A 346 0.28 -19.40 -20.62
N ALA A 347 -0.56 -20.24 -20.02
CA ALA A 347 -0.22 -20.92 -18.78
C ALA A 347 -0.65 -22.38 -18.84
N ARG A 348 0.14 -23.28 -18.25
CA ARG A 348 -0.13 -24.71 -18.17
C ARG A 348 -0.60 -25.07 -16.77
N GLN A 349 -1.69 -25.83 -16.70
CA GLN A 349 -2.26 -26.30 -15.44
C GLN A 349 -1.38 -27.39 -14.82
N ALA A 350 -1.18 -27.35 -13.49
CA ALA A 350 -0.59 -28.44 -12.72
C ALA A 350 -1.43 -28.67 -11.45
N GLY A 351 -2.18 -29.76 -11.43
CA GLY A 351 -3.13 -30.04 -10.36
C GLY A 351 -4.10 -28.87 -10.14
N ALA A 352 -4.08 -28.25 -8.97
CA ALA A 352 -4.90 -27.08 -8.65
C ALA A 352 -4.25 -25.74 -9.03
N GLY A 353 -3.00 -25.72 -9.49
CA GLY A 353 -2.22 -24.53 -9.82
C GLY A 353 -1.76 -24.46 -11.28
N ILE A 354 -0.72 -23.67 -11.49
CA ILE A 354 -0.05 -23.46 -12.78
C ILE A 354 1.44 -23.81 -12.56
N ASP A 355 2.05 -24.60 -13.44
CA ASP A 355 3.48 -24.93 -13.35
C ASP A 355 4.36 -24.15 -14.33
N ARG A 356 3.76 -23.61 -15.39
CA ARG A 356 4.44 -22.78 -16.38
C ARG A 356 3.55 -21.66 -16.84
N ILE A 357 4.14 -20.48 -17.00
CA ILE A 357 3.50 -19.31 -17.57
C ILE A 357 4.47 -18.57 -18.46
N ALA A 358 3.96 -18.05 -19.58
CA ALA A 358 4.73 -17.23 -20.52
C ALA A 358 3.88 -16.07 -21.04
N GLN A 359 4.48 -14.90 -21.14
CA GLN A 359 3.88 -13.76 -21.80
C GLN A 359 4.03 -13.89 -23.30
N THR A 360 2.97 -13.59 -24.05
CA THR A 360 2.99 -13.60 -25.51
C THR A 360 3.22 -12.19 -26.08
N GLU A 361 3.44 -12.12 -27.40
CA GLU A 361 3.51 -10.85 -28.12
C GLU A 361 2.14 -10.30 -28.52
N VAL A 362 1.07 -11.05 -28.27
CA VAL A 362 -0.30 -10.66 -28.67
C VAL A 362 -0.92 -9.75 -27.62
N THR A 363 -1.35 -8.56 -28.03
CA THR A 363 -2.00 -7.59 -27.16
C THR A 363 -3.51 -7.84 -27.03
N LEU A 364 -4.10 -7.37 -25.94
CA LEU A 364 -5.56 -7.43 -25.75
C LEU A 364 -6.31 -6.57 -26.76
N GLU A 365 -5.70 -5.50 -27.27
CA GLU A 365 -6.26 -4.65 -28.32
C GLU A 365 -6.35 -5.41 -29.66
N GLU A 366 -5.29 -6.14 -30.05
CA GLU A 366 -5.32 -7.01 -31.23
C GLU A 366 -6.38 -8.10 -31.10
N VAL A 367 -6.52 -8.72 -29.91
CA VAL A 367 -7.56 -9.70 -29.63
C VAL A 367 -8.96 -9.10 -29.81
N LEU A 368 -9.21 -7.90 -29.31
CA LEU A 368 -10.49 -7.21 -29.47
C LEU A 368 -10.79 -6.87 -30.93
N SER A 369 -9.77 -6.46 -31.67
CA SER A 369 -9.87 -6.15 -33.10
C SER A 369 -10.08 -7.40 -33.98
N GLY A 370 -9.76 -8.59 -33.42
CA GLY A 370 -9.77 -9.88 -34.10
C GLY A 370 -8.41 -10.26 -34.65
N LEU A 371 -7.89 -11.40 -34.22
CA LEU A 371 -6.64 -11.95 -34.72
C LEU A 371 -6.88 -12.54 -36.14
N ALA A 372 -5.89 -12.36 -37.00
CA ALA A 372 -5.92 -12.96 -38.33
C ALA A 372 -5.83 -14.49 -38.25
N ASP A 373 -6.43 -15.19 -39.23
CA ASP A 373 -6.44 -16.67 -39.22
C ASP A 373 -5.01 -17.25 -39.42
N ASP A 374 -4.08 -16.50 -39.98
CA ASP A 374 -2.69 -16.87 -40.17
C ASP A 374 -1.76 -16.40 -39.03
N ASP A 375 -2.31 -15.77 -37.98
CA ASP A 375 -1.52 -15.37 -36.81
C ASP A 375 -1.07 -16.58 -36.01
N GLN A 376 0.23 -16.83 -36.01
CA GLN A 376 0.83 -17.97 -35.32
C GLN A 376 1.44 -17.64 -33.95
N ARG A 377 1.36 -16.40 -33.46
CA ARG A 377 2.02 -16.00 -32.21
C ARG A 377 1.48 -16.76 -30.99
N LEU A 378 0.15 -16.89 -30.88
CA LEU A 378 -0.46 -17.69 -29.82
C LEU A 378 -0.18 -19.19 -29.98
N SER A 379 -0.28 -19.72 -31.20
CA SER A 379 -0.03 -21.16 -31.45
C SER A 379 1.40 -21.56 -31.10
N ARG A 380 2.38 -20.74 -31.50
CA ARG A 380 3.79 -20.98 -31.12
C ARG A 380 4.01 -21.00 -29.61
N ALA A 381 3.44 -20.03 -28.90
CA ALA A 381 3.55 -19.97 -27.45
C ALA A 381 2.92 -21.21 -26.78
N VAL A 382 1.73 -21.61 -27.22
CA VAL A 382 1.07 -22.83 -26.70
C VAL A 382 1.86 -24.09 -27.06
N ILE A 383 2.33 -24.25 -28.29
CA ILE A 383 3.12 -25.40 -28.71
C ILE A 383 4.40 -25.53 -27.87
N THR A 384 5.12 -24.42 -27.69
CA THR A 384 6.30 -24.38 -26.82
C THR A 384 5.97 -24.88 -25.41
N LEU A 385 4.86 -24.39 -24.83
CA LEU A 385 4.43 -24.76 -23.48
C LEU A 385 4.04 -26.24 -23.35
N VAL A 386 3.40 -26.82 -24.39
CA VAL A 386 3.00 -28.22 -24.43
C VAL A 386 4.23 -29.14 -24.58
N GLN A 387 5.22 -28.73 -25.41
CA GLN A 387 6.43 -29.51 -25.66
C GLN A 387 7.45 -29.45 -24.53
N ASP A 388 7.41 -28.39 -23.71
CA ASP A 388 8.27 -28.22 -22.54
C ASP A 388 7.75 -29.10 -21.39
N ARG A 389 7.88 -30.44 -21.54
CA ARG A 389 7.47 -31.40 -20.49
C ARG A 389 8.44 -31.28 -19.31
N PRO A 390 7.93 -31.19 -18.08
CA PRO A 390 8.80 -31.33 -16.92
C PRO A 390 9.49 -32.70 -16.99
N THR A 391 10.80 -32.69 -16.95
CA THR A 391 11.58 -33.91 -16.68
C THR A 391 11.16 -34.38 -15.29
N HIS A 392 10.37 -35.44 -15.25
CA HIS A 392 10.05 -36.11 -13.99
C HIS A 392 11.39 -36.56 -13.34
N TYR A 393 11.73 -35.94 -12.23
CA TYR A 393 12.67 -36.45 -11.25
C TYR A 393 11.92 -37.15 -10.13
#